data_6c0780080e0950610eb7b2c9c6da40b9
#
_entry.id   6c0780080e0950610eb7b2c9c6da40b9
#
_cell.length_a   1.000
_cell.length_b   1.000
_cell.length_c   1.000
_cell.angle_alpha   90.00
_cell.angle_beta   90.00
_cell.angle_gamma   90.00
#
_symmetry.space_group_name_H-M   'P 1'
#
loop_
_entity.id
_entity.type
_entity.pdbx_description
1 polymer ?
#
loop_
_entity_poly.entity_id
_entity_poly.type
_entity_poly.pdbx_seq_one_letter_code
_entity_poly.pdbx_strand_id
1 'polypeptide(L)'
;RQKGYTAPLPCDDLSGADVARKLTILSRLIPNLAYALPKGYESVDTQSLTPAGLANESNADVYVQRLPEFDAEFDEMRAQAQAKNCVLRYVGLIDVEKKVIKAGLEAYPADHPFATSLGGSDNILSFTTERYPRPLLVQGAGAGADVTAMGVVADLVRVAERRG
;
A
#
# COMPACT_ATOMS: atom_id res chain seq x y z
N ARG A 1 13.43 -6.13 7.13
CA ARG A 1 13.82 -7.50 7.47
C ARG A 1 14.22 -7.63 8.95
N GLN A 2 15.11 -6.79 9.46
CA GLN A 2 15.57 -6.84 10.86
C GLN A 2 14.43 -6.77 11.90
N LYS A 3 13.35 -6.07 11.60
CA LYS A 3 12.15 -5.94 12.46
C LYS A 3 11.12 -7.04 12.24
N GLY A 4 11.33 -7.98 11.32
CA GLY A 4 10.41 -9.07 11.03
C GLY A 4 9.12 -8.67 10.28
N TYR A 5 9.06 -7.49 9.65
CA TYR A 5 7.87 -7.00 8.96
C TYR A 5 7.82 -7.35 7.46
N THR A 6 8.93 -7.85 6.89
CA THR A 6 9.01 -8.18 5.46
C THR A 6 8.48 -9.57 5.17
N ALA A 7 7.97 -9.76 3.95
CA ALA A 7 7.69 -11.09 3.40
C ALA A 7 8.98 -11.96 3.37
N PRO A 8 8.84 -13.30 3.31
CA PRO A 8 10.00 -14.20 3.16
C PRO A 8 10.86 -13.84 1.95
N LEU A 9 10.23 -13.46 0.83
CA LEU A 9 10.89 -12.92 -0.35
C LEU A 9 10.65 -11.40 -0.42
N PRO A 10 11.70 -10.57 -0.31
CA PRO A 10 11.56 -9.11 -0.34
C PRO A 10 11.00 -8.55 -1.64
N CYS A 11 11.10 -9.26 -2.75
CA CYS A 11 10.46 -8.87 -4.01
C CYS A 11 8.93 -8.79 -3.89
N ASP A 12 8.31 -9.59 -3.03
CA ASP A 12 6.86 -9.55 -2.81
C ASP A 12 6.44 -8.22 -2.18
N ASP A 13 7.24 -7.67 -1.26
CA ASP A 13 6.98 -6.38 -0.64
C ASP A 13 7.09 -5.21 -1.64
N LEU A 14 8.00 -5.32 -2.63
CA LEU A 14 8.21 -4.30 -3.66
C LEU A 14 7.31 -4.49 -4.90
N SER A 15 6.65 -5.63 -5.03
CA SER A 15 5.78 -5.94 -6.18
C SER A 15 4.50 -5.12 -6.22
N GLY A 16 4.07 -4.57 -5.08
CA GLY A 16 2.78 -3.91 -4.92
C GLY A 16 1.60 -4.87 -4.75
N ALA A 17 1.82 -6.19 -4.78
CA ALA A 17 0.77 -7.20 -4.71
C ALA A 17 -0.04 -7.13 -3.40
N ASP A 18 0.59 -6.80 -2.28
CA ASP A 18 -0.12 -6.64 -1.01
C ASP A 18 -1.13 -5.49 -1.07
N VAL A 19 -0.73 -4.34 -1.61
CA VAL A 19 -1.62 -3.19 -1.81
C VAL A 19 -2.74 -3.55 -2.79
N ALA A 20 -2.42 -4.22 -3.89
CA ALA A 20 -3.41 -4.66 -4.88
C ALA A 20 -4.45 -5.62 -4.26
N ARG A 21 -4.04 -6.56 -3.39
CA ARG A 21 -4.97 -7.44 -2.64
C ARG A 21 -5.89 -6.65 -1.72
N LYS A 22 -5.36 -5.67 -0.99
CA LYS A 22 -6.14 -4.78 -0.11
C LYS A 22 -7.15 -3.96 -0.90
N LEU A 23 -6.75 -3.38 -2.03
CA LEU A 23 -7.66 -2.66 -2.94
C LEU A 23 -8.76 -3.57 -3.50
N THR A 24 -8.43 -4.83 -3.81
CA THR A 24 -9.41 -5.82 -4.26
C THR A 24 -10.46 -6.10 -3.19
N ILE A 25 -10.05 -6.24 -1.93
CA ILE A 25 -10.99 -6.45 -0.82
C ILE A 25 -11.89 -5.23 -0.66
N LEU A 26 -11.30 -4.03 -0.62
CA LEU A 26 -12.04 -2.78 -0.43
C LEU A 26 -13.01 -2.51 -1.59
N SER A 27 -12.59 -2.74 -2.84
CA SER A 27 -13.46 -2.53 -4.01
C SER A 27 -14.72 -3.40 -4.00
N ARG A 28 -14.62 -4.63 -3.47
CA ARG A 28 -15.76 -5.54 -3.34
C ARG A 28 -16.81 -5.07 -2.34
N LEU A 29 -16.45 -4.19 -1.41
CA LEU A 29 -17.38 -3.56 -0.48
C LEU A 29 -18.12 -2.37 -1.07
N ILE A 30 -17.70 -1.91 -2.25
CA ILE A 30 -18.30 -0.79 -2.97
C ILE A 30 -19.21 -1.36 -4.06
N PRO A 31 -20.54 -1.17 -3.99
CA PRO A 31 -21.49 -1.83 -4.90
C PRO A 31 -21.16 -1.68 -6.39
N ASN A 32 -20.76 -0.48 -6.81
CA ASN A 32 -20.45 -0.17 -8.22
C ASN A 32 -19.11 -0.76 -8.70
N LEU A 33 -18.29 -1.28 -7.80
CA LEU A 33 -16.95 -1.81 -8.08
C LEU A 33 -16.81 -3.29 -7.69
N ALA A 34 -17.84 -3.91 -7.12
CA ALA A 34 -17.78 -5.28 -6.60
C ALA A 34 -17.27 -6.30 -7.62
N TYR A 35 -17.53 -6.06 -8.91
CA TYR A 35 -17.12 -6.94 -10.02
C TYR A 35 -16.12 -6.28 -10.98
N ALA A 36 -15.53 -5.13 -10.61
CA ALA A 36 -14.60 -4.40 -11.47
C ALA A 36 -13.27 -5.15 -11.71
N LEU A 37 -12.92 -6.07 -10.81
CA LEU A 37 -11.66 -6.83 -10.85
C LEU A 37 -11.94 -8.32 -11.09
N PRO A 38 -12.12 -8.77 -12.36
CA PRO A 38 -12.53 -10.15 -12.68
C PRO A 38 -11.47 -11.20 -12.30
N LYS A 39 -10.18 -10.85 -12.28
CA LYS A 39 -9.08 -11.72 -11.84
C LYS A 39 -8.57 -11.35 -10.43
N GLY A 40 -9.39 -10.62 -9.63
CA GLY A 40 -8.97 -10.15 -8.32
C GLY A 40 -7.80 -9.15 -8.41
N TYR A 41 -6.80 -9.31 -7.55
CA TYR A 41 -5.67 -8.38 -7.46
C TYR A 41 -4.82 -8.30 -8.74
N GLU A 42 -4.82 -9.32 -9.57
CA GLU A 42 -4.13 -9.33 -10.87
C GLU A 42 -4.76 -8.36 -11.89
N SER A 43 -6.00 -7.92 -11.64
CA SER A 43 -6.68 -6.92 -12.47
C SER A 43 -6.42 -5.49 -12.01
N VAL A 44 -5.74 -5.29 -10.89
CA VAL A 44 -5.36 -3.96 -10.40
C VAL A 44 -4.18 -3.46 -11.23
N ASP A 45 -4.27 -2.24 -11.75
CA ASP A 45 -3.12 -1.56 -12.37
C ASP A 45 -2.07 -1.28 -11.30
N THR A 46 -1.02 -2.11 -11.28
CA THR A 46 -0.03 -2.15 -10.20
C THR A 46 1.36 -1.89 -10.72
N GLN A 47 1.97 -0.81 -10.24
CA GLN A 47 3.38 -0.52 -10.46
C GLN A 47 4.25 -1.33 -9.51
N SER A 48 5.07 -2.24 -10.03
CA SER A 48 6.10 -2.91 -9.25
C SER A 48 7.30 -1.98 -9.04
N LEU A 49 7.84 -1.99 -7.83
CA LEU A 49 9.12 -1.35 -7.49
C LEU A 49 10.28 -2.36 -7.46
N THR A 50 10.02 -3.61 -7.81
CA THR A 50 11.08 -4.62 -7.98
C THR A 50 11.95 -4.25 -9.17
N PRO A 51 13.27 -4.02 -9.00
CA PRO A 51 14.16 -3.75 -10.12
C PRO A 51 14.14 -4.88 -11.15
N ALA A 52 14.15 -4.54 -12.43
CA ALA A 52 14.10 -5.52 -13.52
C ALA A 52 15.22 -6.59 -13.42
N GLY A 53 16.40 -6.19 -12.98
CA GLY A 53 17.55 -7.10 -12.77
C GLY A 53 17.39 -8.06 -11.59
N LEU A 54 16.37 -7.87 -10.74
CA LEU A 54 16.08 -8.71 -9.59
C LEU A 54 14.70 -9.40 -9.66
N ALA A 55 13.97 -9.23 -10.76
CA ALA A 55 12.61 -9.75 -10.90
C ALA A 55 12.51 -11.29 -10.76
N ASN A 56 13.56 -12.01 -11.11
CA ASN A 56 13.64 -13.48 -11.04
C ASN A 56 14.55 -13.98 -9.91
N GLU A 57 15.01 -13.10 -8.99
CA GLU A 57 15.85 -13.51 -7.88
C GLU A 57 15.00 -14.18 -6.79
N SER A 58 15.24 -15.46 -6.56
CA SER A 58 14.52 -16.26 -5.57
C SER A 58 15.20 -16.34 -4.21
N ASN A 59 16.49 -15.96 -4.14
CA ASN A 59 17.23 -15.95 -2.90
C ASN A 59 17.09 -14.58 -2.21
N ALA A 60 16.40 -14.56 -1.06
CA ALA A 60 16.13 -13.36 -0.31
C ALA A 60 17.38 -12.60 0.16
N ASP A 61 18.48 -13.31 0.47
CA ASP A 61 19.72 -12.69 0.93
C ASP A 61 20.47 -12.05 -0.24
N VAL A 62 20.52 -12.74 -1.37
CA VAL A 62 21.10 -12.21 -2.62
C VAL A 62 20.30 -11.00 -3.10
N TYR A 63 18.96 -11.07 -3.06
CA TYR A 63 18.08 -9.97 -3.41
C TYR A 63 18.41 -8.70 -2.61
N VAL A 64 18.46 -8.81 -1.28
CA VAL A 64 18.76 -7.68 -0.39
C VAL A 64 20.17 -7.15 -0.59
N GLN A 65 21.15 -8.05 -0.81
CA GLN A 65 22.55 -7.67 -1.02
C GLN A 65 22.74 -6.88 -2.32
N ARG A 66 21.98 -7.22 -3.37
CA ARG A 66 22.09 -6.58 -4.68
C ARG A 66 21.16 -5.37 -4.86
N LEU A 67 20.17 -5.19 -3.98
CA LEU A 67 19.22 -4.07 -4.08
C LEU A 67 19.89 -2.69 -4.23
N PRO A 68 20.99 -2.39 -3.51
CA PRO A 68 21.70 -1.11 -3.67
C PRO A 68 22.27 -0.84 -5.07
N GLU A 69 22.45 -1.86 -5.92
CA GLU A 69 22.89 -1.68 -7.29
C GLU A 69 21.91 -0.80 -8.10
N PHE A 70 20.64 -0.68 -7.64
CA PHE A 70 19.55 0.04 -8.29
C PHE A 70 19.17 1.35 -7.58
N ASP A 71 19.91 1.75 -6.55
CA ASP A 71 19.60 2.96 -5.77
C ASP A 71 19.57 4.23 -6.64
N ALA A 72 20.43 4.28 -7.67
CA ALA A 72 20.49 5.43 -8.58
C ALA A 72 19.15 5.72 -9.29
N GLU A 73 18.39 4.69 -9.67
CA GLU A 73 17.08 4.85 -10.32
C GLU A 73 16.06 5.49 -9.36
N PHE A 74 16.05 5.02 -8.10
CA PHE A 74 15.17 5.56 -7.07
C PHE A 74 15.58 6.96 -6.61
N ASP A 75 16.89 7.22 -6.56
CA ASP A 75 17.43 8.54 -6.23
C ASP A 75 17.05 9.59 -7.28
N GLU A 76 17.07 9.23 -8.56
CA GLU A 76 16.61 10.11 -9.63
C GLU A 76 15.12 10.44 -9.48
N MET A 77 14.26 9.43 -9.27
CA MET A 77 12.83 9.65 -9.05
C MET A 77 12.57 10.54 -7.84
N ARG A 78 13.32 10.32 -6.74
CA ARG A 78 13.25 11.13 -5.54
C ARG A 78 13.68 12.57 -5.78
N ALA A 79 14.79 12.77 -6.50
CA ALA A 79 15.27 14.11 -6.84
C ALA A 79 14.27 14.89 -7.72
N GLN A 80 13.65 14.22 -8.69
CA GLN A 80 12.60 14.84 -9.52
C GLN A 80 11.37 15.25 -8.71
N ALA A 81 10.96 14.46 -7.72
CA ALA A 81 9.87 14.84 -6.81
C ALA A 81 10.27 16.01 -5.92
N GLN A 82 11.47 15.99 -5.34
CA GLN A 82 12.00 17.06 -4.48
C GLN A 82 12.12 18.37 -5.23
N ALA A 83 12.54 18.36 -6.49
CA ALA A 83 12.61 19.56 -7.32
C ALA A 83 11.25 20.27 -7.51
N LYS A 84 10.16 19.52 -7.32
CA LYS A 84 8.77 20.04 -7.33
C LYS A 84 8.19 20.26 -5.93
N ASN A 85 9.04 20.27 -4.89
CA ASN A 85 8.62 20.32 -3.48
C ASN A 85 7.62 19.20 -3.12
N CYS A 86 7.82 18.00 -3.67
CA CYS A 86 7.00 16.82 -3.43
C CYS A 86 7.81 15.70 -2.78
N VAL A 87 7.09 14.76 -2.15
CA VAL A 87 7.62 13.49 -1.68
C VAL A 87 6.94 12.34 -2.41
N LEU A 88 7.65 11.24 -2.63
CA LEU A 88 7.09 10.03 -3.20
C LEU A 88 6.44 9.18 -2.10
N ARG A 89 5.27 8.63 -2.41
CA ARG A 89 4.57 7.64 -1.59
C ARG A 89 4.03 6.52 -2.48
N TYR A 90 4.12 5.28 -2.00
CA TYR A 90 3.43 4.18 -2.65
C TYR A 90 1.97 4.17 -2.19
N VAL A 91 1.04 4.34 -3.12
CA VAL A 91 -0.36 4.60 -2.83
C VAL A 91 -1.26 3.64 -3.58
N GLY A 92 -2.25 3.10 -2.88
CA GLY A 92 -3.41 2.46 -3.49
C GLY A 92 -4.53 3.48 -3.68
N LEU A 93 -5.10 3.55 -4.87
CA LEU A 93 -6.21 4.44 -5.23
C LEU A 93 -7.42 3.63 -5.68
N ILE A 94 -8.59 3.99 -5.14
CA ILE A 94 -9.90 3.60 -5.66
C ILE A 94 -10.67 4.87 -6.01
N ASP A 95 -10.84 5.14 -7.29
CA ASP A 95 -11.70 6.21 -7.81
C ASP A 95 -13.00 5.59 -8.29
N VAL A 96 -14.08 5.80 -7.53
CA VAL A 96 -15.39 5.17 -7.78
C VAL A 96 -16.06 5.75 -9.02
N GLU A 97 -15.90 7.05 -9.27
CA GLU A 97 -16.52 7.75 -10.40
C GLU A 97 -15.88 7.32 -11.71
N LYS A 98 -14.54 7.27 -11.75
CA LYS A 98 -13.79 6.87 -12.94
C LYS A 98 -13.64 5.36 -13.07
N LYS A 99 -14.04 4.60 -12.06
CA LYS A 99 -13.84 3.14 -11.94
C LYS A 99 -12.37 2.74 -12.10
N VAL A 100 -11.47 3.54 -11.53
CA VAL A 100 -10.02 3.28 -11.55
C VAL A 100 -9.60 2.67 -10.23
N ILE A 101 -8.88 1.56 -10.29
CA ILE A 101 -8.27 0.90 -9.14
C ILE A 101 -6.81 0.67 -9.49
N LYS A 102 -5.90 1.36 -8.81
CA LYS A 102 -4.45 1.29 -9.09
C LYS A 102 -3.60 1.35 -7.83
N ALA A 103 -2.38 0.83 -7.94
CA ALA A 103 -1.35 0.93 -6.92
C ALA A 103 -0.01 1.35 -7.53
N GLY A 104 0.65 2.34 -6.98
CA GLY A 104 1.92 2.82 -7.52
C GLY A 104 2.51 4.00 -6.77
N LEU A 105 3.66 4.47 -7.25
CA LEU A 105 4.29 5.67 -6.73
C LEU A 105 3.54 6.91 -7.22
N GLU A 106 3.23 7.77 -6.25
CA GLU A 106 2.60 9.07 -6.49
C GLU A 106 3.40 10.16 -5.76
N ALA A 107 3.49 11.33 -6.39
CA ALA A 107 4.15 12.49 -5.80
C ALA A 107 3.13 13.36 -5.08
N TYR A 108 3.36 13.63 -3.80
CA TYR A 108 2.51 14.49 -2.98
C TYR A 108 3.27 15.73 -2.54
N PRO A 109 2.63 16.92 -2.49
CA PRO A 109 3.22 18.13 -1.92
C PRO A 109 3.78 17.89 -0.52
N ALA A 110 4.86 18.55 -0.16
CA ALA A 110 5.56 18.33 1.11
C ALA A 110 4.70 18.66 2.34
N ASP A 111 3.64 19.46 2.19
CA ASP A 111 2.65 19.80 3.22
C ASP A 111 1.42 18.87 3.24
N HIS A 112 1.32 17.93 2.30
CA HIS A 112 0.21 16.99 2.26
C HIS A 112 0.26 16.02 3.45
N PRO A 113 -0.88 15.59 4.02
CA PRO A 113 -0.90 14.63 5.14
C PRO A 113 -0.11 13.35 4.88
N PHE A 114 -0.09 12.85 3.64
CA PHE A 114 0.72 11.69 3.28
C PHE A 114 2.23 11.95 3.33
N ALA A 115 2.65 13.21 3.32
CA ALA A 115 4.05 13.59 3.48
C ALA A 115 4.44 13.81 4.95
N THR A 116 3.56 14.46 5.73
CA THR A 116 3.88 15.01 7.05
C THR A 116 3.54 14.11 8.21
N SER A 117 2.52 13.22 8.07
CA SER A 117 1.95 12.52 9.22
C SER A 117 2.46 11.09 9.41
N LEU A 118 3.06 10.46 8.39
CA LEU A 118 3.47 9.06 8.45
C LEU A 118 4.79 8.88 9.18
N GLY A 119 4.81 7.97 10.17
CA GLY A 119 6.01 7.57 10.89
C GLY A 119 6.02 6.07 11.18
N GLY A 120 7.21 5.48 11.31
CA GLY A 120 7.36 4.06 11.66
C GLY A 120 6.68 3.10 10.68
N SER A 121 5.75 2.30 11.20
CA SER A 121 4.93 1.34 10.42
C SER A 121 3.53 1.85 10.09
N ASP A 122 3.31 3.17 10.18
CA ASP A 122 1.98 3.74 9.97
C ASP A 122 1.50 3.57 8.54
N ASN A 123 0.21 3.27 8.42
CA ASN A 123 -0.58 3.46 7.22
C ASN A 123 -1.51 4.66 7.41
N ILE A 124 -1.87 5.30 6.31
CA ILE A 124 -2.87 6.36 6.28
C ILE A 124 -3.86 6.07 5.16
N LEU A 125 -5.15 6.17 5.48
CA LEU A 125 -6.24 6.07 4.52
C LEU A 125 -6.94 7.42 4.43
N SER A 126 -7.28 7.81 3.21
CA SER A 126 -7.99 9.06 2.91
C SER A 126 -9.31 8.73 2.22
N PHE A 127 -10.42 9.18 2.80
CA PHE A 127 -11.76 8.96 2.27
C PHE A 127 -12.35 10.30 1.83
N THR A 128 -12.51 10.49 0.54
CA THR A 128 -13.25 11.61 -0.05
C THR A 128 -14.66 11.15 -0.37
N THR A 129 -15.66 11.83 0.17
CA THR A 129 -17.08 11.52 -0.03
C THR A 129 -17.88 12.81 -0.19
N GLU A 130 -19.16 12.72 -0.58
CA GLU A 130 -20.05 13.89 -0.62
C GLU A 130 -20.11 14.62 0.73
N ARG A 131 -20.07 13.87 1.84
CA ARG A 131 -20.10 14.45 3.21
C ARG A 131 -18.74 14.94 3.68
N TYR A 132 -17.67 14.38 3.13
CA TYR A 132 -16.30 14.72 3.44
C TYR A 132 -15.56 15.16 2.17
N PRO A 133 -15.91 16.33 1.58
CA PRO A 133 -15.16 16.89 0.43
C PRO A 133 -13.73 17.27 0.84
N ARG A 134 -13.53 17.70 2.09
CA ARG A 134 -12.23 17.65 2.75
C ARG A 134 -12.06 16.24 3.34
N PRO A 135 -11.09 15.45 2.88
CA PRO A 135 -11.01 14.04 3.20
C PRO A 135 -10.98 13.70 4.68
N LEU A 136 -11.71 12.65 5.06
CA LEU A 136 -11.53 11.99 6.34
C LEU A 136 -10.24 11.17 6.28
N LEU A 137 -9.35 11.38 7.24
CA LEU A 137 -8.09 10.65 7.36
C LEU A 137 -8.16 9.67 8.53
N VAL A 138 -7.74 8.42 8.28
CA VAL A 138 -7.57 7.40 9.31
C VAL A 138 -6.12 6.95 9.26
N GLN A 139 -5.41 7.08 10.37
CA GLN A 139 -3.99 6.75 10.48
C GLN A 139 -3.73 5.86 11.68
N GLY A 140 -2.78 4.97 11.54
CA GLY A 140 -2.32 4.12 12.63
C GLY A 140 -1.32 3.07 12.15
N ALA A 141 -0.79 2.32 13.11
CA ALA A 141 0.15 1.24 12.82
C ALA A 141 -0.48 0.19 11.88
N GLY A 142 0.20 -0.09 10.79
CA GLY A 142 -0.23 -1.06 9.76
C GLY A 142 0.43 -2.43 9.90
N ALA A 143 1.42 -2.58 10.79
CA ALA A 143 2.14 -3.82 11.01
C ALA A 143 2.53 -3.96 12.49
N GLY A 144 2.70 -5.20 12.93
CA GLY A 144 3.08 -5.57 14.28
C GLY A 144 2.22 -6.68 14.87
N ALA A 145 2.80 -7.51 15.75
CA ALA A 145 2.12 -8.66 16.33
C ALA A 145 0.87 -8.23 17.13
N ASP A 146 1.00 -7.19 17.96
CA ASP A 146 -0.09 -6.73 18.82
C ASP A 146 -1.25 -6.15 18.01
N VAL A 147 -0.98 -5.37 16.97
CA VAL A 147 -2.01 -4.80 16.09
C VAL A 147 -2.76 -5.91 15.35
N THR A 148 -2.05 -6.92 14.86
CA THR A 148 -2.66 -8.07 14.19
C THR A 148 -3.51 -8.90 15.17
N ALA A 149 -2.97 -9.20 16.36
CA ALA A 149 -3.67 -9.94 17.40
C ALA A 149 -4.95 -9.21 17.85
N MET A 150 -4.89 -7.90 18.03
CA MET A 150 -6.05 -7.07 18.36
C MET A 150 -7.13 -7.18 17.29
N GLY A 151 -6.77 -7.13 16.01
CA GLY A 151 -7.71 -7.29 14.89
C GLY A 151 -8.42 -8.64 14.92
N VAL A 152 -7.67 -9.73 15.12
CA VAL A 152 -8.22 -11.10 15.23
C VAL A 152 -9.18 -11.22 16.41
N VAL A 153 -8.78 -10.73 17.59
CA VAL A 153 -9.63 -10.77 18.80
C VAL A 153 -10.89 -9.93 18.60
N ALA A 154 -10.79 -8.74 18.01
CA ALA A 154 -11.94 -7.89 17.74
C ALA A 154 -12.97 -8.60 16.84
N ASP A 155 -12.51 -9.32 15.81
CA ASP A 155 -13.40 -10.08 14.93
C ASP A 155 -14.01 -11.30 15.62
N LEU A 156 -13.27 -12.00 16.48
CA LEU A 156 -13.81 -13.08 17.30
C LEU A 156 -14.95 -12.59 18.20
N VAL A 157 -14.76 -11.46 18.90
CA VAL A 157 -15.79 -10.84 19.75
C VAL A 157 -17.04 -10.49 18.93
N ARG A 158 -16.87 -9.84 17.77
CA ARG A 158 -18.01 -9.50 16.88
C ARG A 158 -18.78 -10.72 16.41
N VAL A 159 -18.09 -11.82 16.09
CA VAL A 159 -18.75 -13.07 15.70
C VAL A 159 -19.51 -13.68 16.87
N ALA A 160 -18.95 -13.67 18.08
CA ALA A 160 -19.61 -14.16 19.27
C ALA A 160 -20.88 -13.37 19.59
N GLU A 161 -20.82 -12.02 19.54
CA GLU A 161 -21.97 -11.13 19.77
C GLU A 161 -23.11 -11.33 18.77
N ARG A 162 -22.80 -11.69 17.52
CA ARG A 162 -23.82 -11.95 16.50
C ARG A 162 -24.51 -13.31 16.62
N ARG A 163 -23.94 -14.23 17.40
CA ARG A 163 -24.48 -15.57 17.62
C ARG A 163 -25.22 -15.72 18.94
N GLY A 164 -25.12 -14.78 19.83
CA GLY A 164 -25.90 -14.67 21.07
C GLY A 164 -27.19 -13.91 20.84
#